data_b1f0d1c78ebdb806bb85fadbd254ac49
#
_entry.id   b1f0d1c78ebdb806bb85fadbd254ac49
#
_cell.length_a   1.000
_cell.length_b   1.000
_cell.length_c   1.000
_cell.angle_alpha   90.00
_cell.angle_beta   90.00
_cell.angle_gamma   90.00
#
_symmetry.space_group_name_H-M   'P 1'
#
loop_
_entity.id
_entity.type
_entity.pdbx_description
1 polymer ?
#
loop_
_entity_poly.entity_id
_entity_poly.type
_entity_poly.pdbx_seq_one_letter_code
_entity_poly.pdbx_strand_id
1 'polypeptide(L)'
;MTRIAQALSTIALSLAAGFVSPPQALAQEARQDQPYVVEYYYKAKWGYADEFIQLFKKNHLPVLKKQVESGRILSVKIEKPRYHSTEDGRWDYRVTIVFKSAAVFHDPNAPGVEEAIVKQLYPEQDKFKREEQRRFEILIAHWDVPILAVPEN
;
A
#
# COMPACT_ATOMS: atom_id res chain seq x y z
N MET A 1 37.88 56.72 -55.45
CA MET A 1 37.53 55.28 -55.59
C MET A 1 36.83 54.83 -54.30
N THR A 2 35.50 54.82 -54.31
CA THR A 2 34.66 54.65 -53.14
C THR A 2 34.11 53.27 -53.18
N ARG A 3 34.34 52.43 -52.16
CA ARG A 3 33.69 51.12 -52.01
C ARG A 3 32.67 51.19 -50.81
N ILE A 4 31.43 51.04 -51.18
CA ILE A 4 30.26 50.95 -50.27
C ILE A 4 30.20 49.52 -49.75
N ALA A 5 30.26 49.34 -48.41
CA ALA A 5 30.05 48.06 -47.74
C ALA A 5 28.57 47.98 -47.36
N GLN A 6 27.91 47.00 -47.90
CA GLN A 6 26.51 46.64 -47.51
C GLN A 6 26.53 45.76 -46.25
N ALA A 7 25.85 46.21 -45.21
CA ALA A 7 25.60 45.43 -44.01
C ALA A 7 24.36 44.57 -44.22
N LEU A 8 24.52 43.22 -44.14
CA LEU A 8 23.46 42.25 -44.14
C LEU A 8 23.00 42.05 -42.67
N SER A 9 21.81 42.50 -42.35
CA SER A 9 21.12 42.21 -41.09
C SER A 9 20.50 40.81 -41.15
N THR A 10 21.05 39.89 -40.39
CA THR A 10 20.46 38.56 -40.16
C THR A 10 19.44 38.66 -39.00
N ILE A 11 18.17 38.49 -39.32
CA ILE A 11 17.10 38.34 -38.34
C ILE A 11 17.08 36.88 -37.85
N ALA A 12 17.46 36.69 -36.58
CA ALA A 12 17.37 35.39 -35.91
C ALA A 12 15.94 35.16 -35.46
N LEU A 13 15.21 34.26 -36.11
CA LEU A 13 13.89 33.83 -35.72
C LEU A 13 14.01 32.79 -34.59
N SER A 14 13.77 33.23 -33.34
CA SER A 14 13.75 32.33 -32.17
C SER A 14 12.45 31.50 -32.17
N LEU A 15 12.53 30.21 -32.54
CA LEU A 15 11.47 29.25 -32.31
C LEU A 15 11.42 28.96 -30.78
N ALA A 16 10.42 29.48 -30.10
CA ALA A 16 10.04 29.00 -28.77
C ALA A 16 9.41 27.62 -28.89
N ALA A 17 10.20 26.57 -28.66
CA ALA A 17 9.65 25.21 -28.50
C ALA A 17 8.84 25.16 -27.21
N GLY A 18 7.52 25.24 -27.30
CA GLY A 18 6.61 24.96 -26.20
C GLY A 18 6.78 23.51 -25.75
N PHE A 19 7.35 23.29 -24.57
CA PHE A 19 7.36 21.98 -23.93
C PHE A 19 5.92 21.63 -23.56
N VAL A 20 5.25 20.84 -24.38
CA VAL A 20 4.03 20.15 -24.01
C VAL A 20 4.45 19.01 -23.09
N SER A 21 4.17 19.14 -21.79
CA SER A 21 4.41 18.07 -20.83
C SER A 21 3.69 16.81 -21.32
N PRO A 22 4.37 15.65 -21.38
CA PRO A 22 3.78 14.45 -21.94
C PRO A 22 2.57 14.01 -21.09
N PRO A 23 1.49 13.52 -21.71
CA PRO A 23 0.28 13.07 -21.00
C PRO A 23 0.51 11.98 -19.96
N GLN A 24 1.68 11.34 -19.97
CA GLN A 24 2.11 10.34 -19.00
C GLN A 24 2.32 10.89 -17.57
N ALA A 25 2.77 12.13 -17.41
CA ALA A 25 3.00 12.73 -16.08
C ALA A 25 1.66 12.95 -15.35
N LEU A 26 0.66 13.49 -16.05
CA LEU A 26 -0.69 13.70 -15.48
C LEU A 26 -1.38 12.38 -15.13
N ALA A 27 -1.19 11.33 -15.95
CA ALA A 27 -1.72 10.00 -15.68
C ALA A 27 -1.03 9.32 -14.48
N GLN A 28 0.22 9.62 -14.22
CA GLN A 28 0.97 9.08 -13.09
C GLN A 28 0.59 9.78 -11.77
N GLU A 29 0.41 11.09 -11.77
CA GLU A 29 -0.12 11.85 -10.62
C GLU A 29 -1.53 11.42 -10.25
N ALA A 30 -2.43 11.28 -11.24
CA ALA A 30 -3.80 10.79 -11.02
C ALA A 30 -3.84 9.37 -10.43
N ARG A 31 -2.85 8.51 -10.71
CA ARG A 31 -2.73 7.17 -10.13
C ARG A 31 -2.25 7.19 -8.67
N GLN A 32 -1.47 8.19 -8.28
CA GLN A 32 -0.98 8.31 -6.89
C GLN A 32 -2.09 8.64 -5.90
N ASP A 33 -3.15 9.30 -6.34
CA ASP A 33 -4.31 9.66 -5.53
C ASP A 33 -5.43 8.61 -5.52
N GLN A 34 -5.28 7.53 -6.30
CA GLN A 34 -6.24 6.44 -6.31
C GLN A 34 -6.07 5.54 -5.07
N PRO A 35 -7.17 4.93 -4.57
CA PRO A 35 -7.09 3.93 -3.52
C PRO A 35 -6.11 2.81 -3.89
N TYR A 36 -5.25 2.44 -2.95
CA TYR A 36 -4.26 1.39 -3.12
C TYR A 36 -4.70 0.15 -2.35
N VAL A 37 -4.92 -0.95 -3.07
CA VAL A 37 -5.47 -2.18 -2.51
C VAL A 37 -4.37 -3.21 -2.32
N VAL A 38 -4.29 -3.81 -1.14
CA VAL A 38 -3.39 -4.93 -0.86
C VAL A 38 -4.18 -6.07 -0.23
N GLU A 39 -3.97 -7.26 -0.73
CA GLU A 39 -4.48 -8.50 -0.15
C GLU A 39 -3.36 -9.22 0.61
N TYR A 40 -3.59 -9.47 1.88
CA TYR A 40 -2.68 -10.15 2.80
C TYR A 40 -3.17 -11.56 3.02
N TYR A 41 -2.40 -12.55 2.62
CA TYR A 41 -2.75 -13.95 2.75
C TYR A 41 -1.98 -14.60 3.91
N TYR A 42 -2.66 -15.41 4.67
CA TYR A 42 -2.11 -16.10 5.83
C TYR A 42 -2.38 -17.59 5.74
N LYS A 43 -1.30 -18.39 5.83
CA LYS A 43 -1.34 -19.84 5.90
C LYS A 43 -0.82 -20.27 7.27
N ALA A 44 -1.71 -20.74 8.13
CA ALA A 44 -1.37 -21.23 9.47
C ALA A 44 -0.95 -22.71 9.44
N LYS A 45 -0.21 -23.14 10.44
CA LYS A 45 0.00 -24.55 10.72
C LYS A 45 -1.34 -25.26 10.93
N TRP A 46 -1.46 -26.50 10.56
CA TRP A 46 -2.67 -27.28 10.76
C TRP A 46 -3.12 -27.25 12.23
N GLY A 47 -4.40 -26.94 12.44
CA GLY A 47 -4.99 -26.80 13.77
C GLY A 47 -4.82 -25.42 14.43
N TYR A 48 -4.05 -24.50 13.84
CA TYR A 48 -3.77 -23.19 14.45
C TYR A 48 -4.46 -22.00 13.77
N ALA A 49 -5.28 -22.22 12.75
CA ALA A 49 -5.96 -21.15 12.03
C ALA A 49 -6.88 -20.31 12.96
N ASP A 50 -7.62 -20.95 13.87
CA ASP A 50 -8.50 -20.24 14.80
C ASP A 50 -7.72 -19.45 15.84
N GLU A 51 -6.61 -19.97 16.36
CA GLU A 51 -5.73 -19.22 17.26
C GLU A 51 -5.14 -18.00 16.54
N PHE A 52 -4.68 -18.17 15.30
CA PHE A 52 -4.17 -17.06 14.49
C PHE A 52 -5.19 -15.93 14.38
N ILE A 53 -6.42 -16.24 13.97
CA ILE A 53 -7.43 -15.18 13.73
C ILE A 53 -7.89 -14.52 15.03
N GLN A 54 -7.90 -15.24 16.15
CA GLN A 54 -8.17 -14.65 17.46
C GLN A 54 -7.10 -13.64 17.85
N LEU A 55 -5.82 -13.98 17.73
CA LEU A 55 -4.69 -13.08 17.99
C LEU A 55 -4.70 -11.87 17.03
N PHE A 56 -4.97 -12.10 15.74
CA PHE A 56 -5.10 -11.03 14.76
C PHE A 56 -6.21 -10.05 15.14
N LYS A 57 -7.41 -10.55 15.46
CA LYS A 57 -8.55 -9.72 15.86
C LYS A 57 -8.34 -9.00 17.18
N LYS A 58 -7.58 -9.59 18.10
CA LYS A 58 -7.28 -9.01 19.39
C LYS A 58 -6.23 -7.89 19.29
N ASN A 59 -5.15 -8.12 18.54
CA ASN A 59 -3.97 -7.28 18.59
C ASN A 59 -3.79 -6.42 17.34
N HIS A 60 -3.98 -6.99 16.15
CA HIS A 60 -3.66 -6.28 14.90
C HIS A 60 -4.87 -5.51 14.34
N LEU A 61 -6.06 -6.10 14.35
CA LEU A 61 -7.27 -5.45 13.82
C LEU A 61 -7.59 -4.11 14.51
N PRO A 62 -7.43 -3.93 15.85
CA PRO A 62 -7.67 -2.63 16.48
C PRO A 62 -6.71 -1.54 15.98
N VAL A 63 -5.45 -1.89 15.67
CA VAL A 63 -4.47 -0.97 15.09
C VAL A 63 -4.92 -0.53 13.70
N LEU A 64 -5.36 -1.48 12.86
CA LEU A 64 -5.94 -1.17 11.54
C LEU A 64 -7.19 -0.28 11.65
N LYS A 65 -8.07 -0.55 12.62
CA LYS A 65 -9.27 0.29 12.85
C LYS A 65 -8.90 1.72 13.22
N LYS A 66 -7.85 1.96 14.01
CA LYS A 66 -7.34 3.31 14.30
C LYS A 66 -6.83 4.00 13.04
N GLN A 67 -6.22 3.27 12.14
CA GLN A 67 -5.81 3.82 10.84
C GLN A 67 -7.01 4.11 9.93
N VAL A 68 -8.12 3.37 10.04
CA VAL A 68 -9.39 3.71 9.38
C VAL A 68 -9.98 5.00 9.97
N GLU A 69 -10.03 5.13 11.30
CA GLU A 69 -10.50 6.34 11.98
C GLU A 69 -9.69 7.59 11.58
N SER A 70 -8.39 7.44 11.34
CA SER A 70 -7.52 8.53 10.87
C SER A 70 -7.61 8.82 9.36
N GLY A 71 -8.33 8.00 8.60
CA GLY A 71 -8.47 8.13 7.15
C GLY A 71 -7.25 7.68 6.34
N ARG A 72 -6.25 7.02 6.97
CA ARG A 72 -5.11 6.41 6.26
C ARG A 72 -5.54 5.14 5.50
N ILE A 73 -6.44 4.37 6.09
CA ILE A 73 -7.08 3.19 5.52
C ILE A 73 -8.55 3.52 5.28
N LEU A 74 -9.08 3.15 4.12
CA LEU A 74 -10.48 3.34 3.75
C LEU A 74 -11.34 2.17 4.23
N SER A 75 -10.81 0.94 4.15
CA SER A 75 -11.52 -0.25 4.61
C SER A 75 -10.57 -1.41 4.91
N VAL A 76 -11.01 -2.29 5.80
CA VAL A 76 -10.39 -3.57 6.13
C VAL A 76 -11.45 -4.66 6.04
N LYS A 77 -11.19 -5.71 5.26
CA LYS A 77 -12.07 -6.86 5.11
C LYS A 77 -11.29 -8.14 5.45
N ILE A 78 -11.87 -9.01 6.29
CA ILE A 78 -11.28 -10.29 6.66
C ILE A 78 -12.16 -11.40 6.09
N GLU A 79 -11.57 -12.32 5.36
CA GLU A 79 -12.25 -13.43 4.71
C GLU A 79 -11.53 -14.74 4.96
N LYS A 80 -12.26 -15.85 4.84
CA LYS A 80 -11.71 -17.20 4.81
C LYS A 80 -12.32 -17.96 3.64
N PRO A 81 -11.62 -18.93 3.06
CA PRO A 81 -12.19 -19.75 2.00
C PRO A 81 -13.35 -20.58 2.57
N ARG A 82 -14.36 -20.84 1.76
CA ARG A 82 -15.47 -21.74 2.14
C ARG A 82 -15.00 -23.19 2.23
N TYR A 83 -14.08 -23.57 1.33
CA TYR A 83 -13.48 -24.90 1.26
C TYR A 83 -11.97 -24.75 1.22
N HIS A 84 -11.26 -25.70 1.84
CA HIS A 84 -9.79 -25.74 1.74
C HIS A 84 -9.38 -26.13 0.31
N SER A 85 -8.26 -25.59 -0.14
CA SER A 85 -7.59 -25.99 -1.37
C SER A 85 -6.57 -27.13 -1.11
N THR A 86 -5.76 -27.48 -2.10
CA THR A 86 -4.60 -28.34 -1.92
C THR A 86 -3.61 -27.70 -0.94
N GLU A 87 -2.73 -28.49 -0.33
CA GLU A 87 -1.77 -27.96 0.64
C GLU A 87 -0.90 -26.84 0.03
N ASP A 88 -0.50 -26.97 -1.23
CA ASP A 88 0.34 -25.97 -1.89
C ASP A 88 -0.39 -24.64 -2.15
N GLY A 89 -1.68 -24.70 -2.50
CA GLY A 89 -2.51 -23.53 -2.81
C GLY A 89 -3.36 -23.02 -1.64
N ARG A 90 -3.29 -23.66 -0.47
CA ARG A 90 -4.10 -23.33 0.70
C ARG A 90 -3.69 -21.99 1.33
N TRP A 91 -4.69 -21.22 1.70
CA TRP A 91 -4.59 -20.13 2.67
C TRP A 91 -5.77 -20.25 3.64
N ASP A 92 -5.62 -19.76 4.86
CA ASP A 92 -6.65 -19.85 5.90
C ASP A 92 -7.41 -18.55 6.08
N TYR A 93 -6.72 -17.41 5.95
CA TYR A 93 -7.32 -16.09 5.99
C TYR A 93 -6.73 -15.18 4.93
N ARG A 94 -7.58 -14.31 4.41
CA ARG A 94 -7.21 -13.16 3.58
C ARG A 94 -7.71 -11.89 4.26
N VAL A 95 -6.85 -10.89 4.32
CA VAL A 95 -7.20 -9.54 4.78
C VAL A 95 -7.00 -8.59 3.62
N THR A 96 -8.08 -7.98 3.14
CA THR A 96 -7.99 -6.94 2.11
C THR A 96 -7.99 -5.59 2.80
N ILE A 97 -6.94 -4.81 2.56
CA ILE A 97 -6.80 -3.44 3.07
C ILE A 97 -6.82 -2.49 1.88
N VAL A 98 -7.72 -1.50 1.95
CA VAL A 98 -7.79 -0.41 0.98
C VAL A 98 -7.18 0.81 1.64
N PHE A 99 -5.95 1.16 1.24
CA PHE A 99 -5.28 2.39 1.66
C PHE A 99 -5.83 3.59 0.89
N LYS A 100 -5.75 4.78 1.49
CA LYS A 100 -6.20 6.02 0.85
C LYS A 100 -5.49 6.24 -0.49
N SER A 101 -4.20 5.94 -0.57
CA SER A 101 -3.40 6.04 -1.80
C SER A 101 -2.12 5.22 -1.69
N ALA A 102 -1.41 5.04 -2.81
CA ALA A 102 -0.07 4.45 -2.84
C ALA A 102 0.92 5.25 -1.98
N ALA A 103 0.81 6.59 -1.94
CA ALA A 103 1.66 7.43 -1.10
C ALA A 103 1.48 7.13 0.39
N VAL A 104 0.26 6.85 0.84
CA VAL A 104 -0.01 6.46 2.23
C VAL A 104 0.54 5.08 2.54
N PHE A 105 0.44 4.12 1.61
CA PHE A 105 1.00 2.77 1.79
C PHE A 105 2.53 2.79 1.87
N HIS A 106 3.19 3.57 1.02
CA HIS A 106 4.65 3.68 0.97
C HIS A 106 5.22 4.79 1.88
N ASP A 107 4.42 5.35 2.78
CA ASP A 107 4.86 6.40 3.70
C ASP A 107 5.99 5.88 4.60
N PRO A 108 7.20 6.44 4.54
CA PRO A 108 8.33 5.99 5.36
C PRO A 108 8.10 6.19 6.88
N ASN A 109 7.12 7.03 7.25
CA ASN A 109 6.76 7.27 8.65
C ASN A 109 5.66 6.32 9.15
N ALA A 110 5.08 5.47 8.30
CA ALA A 110 4.02 4.54 8.68
C ALA A 110 4.37 3.67 9.90
N PRO A 111 5.61 3.12 10.05
CA PRO A 111 5.98 2.35 11.23
C PRO A 111 5.87 3.15 12.54
N GLY A 112 6.25 4.44 12.53
CA GLY A 112 6.12 5.32 13.70
C GLY A 112 4.66 5.62 14.07
N VAL A 113 3.80 5.78 13.07
CA VAL A 113 2.35 5.93 13.27
C VAL A 113 1.76 4.68 13.92
N GLU A 114 2.11 3.50 13.40
CA GLU A 114 1.64 2.23 13.94
C GLU A 114 2.13 2.02 15.38
N GLU A 115 3.41 2.27 15.66
CA GLU A 115 3.99 2.17 17.00
C GLU A 115 3.26 3.07 18.01
N ALA A 116 2.92 4.30 17.62
CA ALA A 116 2.18 5.23 18.48
C ALA A 116 0.78 4.70 18.81
N ILE A 117 0.08 4.12 17.82
CA ILE A 117 -1.23 3.50 18.01
C ILE A 117 -1.11 2.28 18.95
N VAL A 118 -0.12 1.42 18.73
CA VAL A 118 0.14 0.25 19.58
C VAL A 118 0.38 0.66 21.03
N LYS A 119 1.21 1.66 21.27
CA LYS A 119 1.47 2.19 22.63
C LYS A 119 0.19 2.69 23.30
N GLN A 120 -0.68 3.34 22.53
CA GLN A 120 -1.97 3.83 23.05
C GLN A 120 -2.93 2.71 23.40
N LEU A 121 -3.03 1.68 22.54
CA LEU A 121 -4.01 0.60 22.69
C LEU A 121 -3.58 -0.47 23.71
N TYR A 122 -2.28 -0.71 23.83
CA TYR A 122 -1.73 -1.83 24.59
C TYR A 122 -0.71 -1.34 25.62
N PRO A 123 -1.13 -0.90 26.82
CA PRO A 123 -0.20 -0.46 27.86
C PRO A 123 0.75 -1.57 28.33
N GLU A 124 0.30 -2.86 28.29
CA GLU A 124 1.13 -4.03 28.59
C GLU A 124 1.95 -4.45 27.34
N GLN A 125 2.95 -3.65 26.97
CA GLN A 125 3.74 -3.84 25.74
C GLN A 125 4.38 -5.22 25.62
N ASP A 126 4.87 -5.80 26.72
CA ASP A 126 5.52 -7.12 26.71
C ASP A 126 4.52 -8.24 26.42
N LYS A 127 3.29 -8.12 26.89
CA LYS A 127 2.23 -9.06 26.59
C LYS A 127 1.84 -8.98 25.12
N PHE A 128 1.63 -7.75 24.62
CA PHE A 128 1.35 -7.50 23.19
C PHE A 128 2.44 -8.13 22.31
N LYS A 129 3.71 -7.89 22.57
CA LYS A 129 4.85 -8.42 21.81
C LYS A 129 4.86 -9.96 21.81
N ARG A 130 4.64 -10.60 22.97
CA ARG A 130 4.58 -12.07 23.03
C ARG A 130 3.41 -12.65 22.21
N GLU A 131 2.26 -12.02 22.25
CA GLU A 131 1.09 -12.45 21.49
C GLU A 131 1.30 -12.25 19.98
N GLU A 132 1.91 -11.14 19.55
CA GLU A 132 2.27 -10.91 18.15
C GLU A 132 3.35 -11.90 17.69
N GLN A 133 4.37 -12.17 18.50
CA GLN A 133 5.36 -13.22 18.20
C GLN A 133 4.65 -14.57 18.03
N ARG A 134 3.77 -14.95 18.96
CA ARG A 134 2.98 -16.19 18.87
C ARG A 134 2.18 -16.26 17.58
N ARG A 135 1.55 -15.17 17.17
CA ARG A 135 0.77 -15.07 15.93
C ARG A 135 1.62 -15.40 14.70
N PHE A 136 2.89 -14.97 14.66
CA PHE A 136 3.80 -15.31 13.56
C PHE A 136 4.38 -16.73 13.68
N GLU A 137 4.65 -17.23 14.86
CA GLU A 137 5.17 -18.60 15.07
C GLU A 137 4.23 -19.69 14.57
N ILE A 138 2.93 -19.44 14.59
CA ILE A 138 1.93 -20.41 14.11
C ILE A 138 1.64 -20.31 12.61
N LEU A 139 2.26 -19.36 11.90
CA LEU A 139 2.19 -19.30 10.45
C LEU A 139 3.18 -20.26 9.78
N ILE A 140 2.79 -20.77 8.61
CA ILE A 140 3.67 -21.46 7.65
C ILE A 140 4.15 -20.44 6.61
N ALA A 141 3.22 -19.59 6.14
CA ALA A 141 3.49 -18.58 5.14
C ALA A 141 2.58 -17.36 5.32
N HIS A 142 3.09 -16.22 4.89
CA HIS A 142 2.38 -14.96 4.78
C HIS A 142 2.91 -14.24 3.55
N TRP A 143 2.01 -13.71 2.72
CA TRP A 143 2.40 -12.94 1.54
C TRP A 143 1.39 -11.83 1.25
N ASP A 144 1.89 -10.77 0.64
CA ASP A 144 1.15 -9.55 0.34
C ASP A 144 1.04 -9.40 -1.18
N VAL A 145 -0.15 -9.15 -1.67
CA VAL A 145 -0.44 -9.00 -3.10
C VAL A 145 -1.08 -7.64 -3.35
N PRO A 146 -0.31 -6.66 -3.84
CA PRO A 146 -0.90 -5.43 -4.34
C PRO A 146 -1.80 -5.72 -5.55
N ILE A 147 -3.00 -5.15 -5.53
CA ILE A 147 -4.02 -5.37 -6.56
C ILE A 147 -4.09 -4.14 -7.47
N LEU A 148 -3.98 -4.39 -8.77
CA LEU A 148 -4.19 -3.39 -9.81
C LEU A 148 -5.48 -3.72 -10.57
N ALA A 149 -6.42 -2.76 -10.61
CA ALA A 149 -7.59 -2.89 -11.44
C ALA A 149 -7.21 -2.87 -12.94
N VAL A 150 -7.72 -3.82 -13.70
CA VAL A 150 -7.61 -3.84 -15.17
C VAL A 150 -8.89 -3.22 -15.71
N PRO A 151 -8.82 -2.10 -16.47
CA PRO A 151 -10.01 -1.50 -17.07
C PRO A 151 -10.68 -2.47 -18.04
N GLU A 152 -11.99 -2.56 -17.99
CA GLU A 152 -12.81 -3.20 -19.01
C GLU A 152 -12.94 -2.19 -20.18
N ASN A 153 -12.20 -2.39 -21.26
CA ASN A 153 -12.31 -1.56 -22.46
C ASN A 153 -13.34 -2.14 -23.40
#